data_a661592556f20e0704af8649fbe66b1d
#
_entry.id   a661592556f20e0704af8649fbe66b1d
#
_cell.length_a   1.000
_cell.length_b   1.000
_cell.length_c   1.000
_cell.angle_alpha   90.00
_cell.angle_beta   90.00
_cell.angle_gamma   90.00
#
_symmetry.space_group_name_H-M   'P 1'
#
loop_
_entity.id
_entity.type
_entity.pdbx_description
1 polymer ?
#
loop_
_entity_poly.entity_id
_entity_poly.type
_entity_poly.pdbx_seq_one_letter_code
_entity_poly.pdbx_strand_id
1 'polypeptide(L)'
;KERKTFLELNKNVQLNFEKMFIAKDKKIQLTEQYEIQMLYQTERGYREEKNLSEGEKIARNFAFIVTVMEYSRQKKAEKLGVSELEGDTLPIVLDGPFSKLGDENIKLIAGVLPEVSEQVILFMLKKDWKYTGLDSYVGAAYCIDKKAEEAFASIRKMEEL
;
A
#
# COMPACT_ATOMS: atom_id res chain seq x y z
N LYS A 1 4.07 -20.19 19.29
CA LYS A 1 4.53 -18.83 18.88
C LYS A 1 4.05 -18.54 17.46
N GLU A 2 4.32 -19.40 16.49
CA GLU A 2 3.91 -19.24 15.06
C GLU A 2 2.40 -19.03 14.87
N ARG A 3 1.56 -19.88 15.51
CA ARG A 3 0.11 -19.75 15.38
C ARG A 3 -0.44 -18.41 15.88
N LYS A 4 0.15 -17.83 16.94
CA LYS A 4 -0.23 -16.50 17.43
C LYS A 4 0.14 -15.42 16.41
N THR A 5 1.35 -15.48 15.87
CA THR A 5 1.81 -14.59 14.79
C THR A 5 0.92 -14.66 13.56
N PHE A 6 0.59 -15.86 13.12
CA PHE A 6 -0.31 -16.06 11.98
C PHE A 6 -1.69 -15.41 12.20
N LEU A 7 -2.31 -15.64 13.35
CA LEU A 7 -3.63 -15.06 13.65
C LEU A 7 -3.59 -13.54 13.72
N GLU A 8 -2.52 -12.97 14.27
CA GLU A 8 -2.30 -11.52 14.34
C GLU A 8 -2.14 -10.92 12.94
N LEU A 9 -1.27 -11.50 12.11
CA LEU A 9 -1.09 -11.06 10.72
C LEU A 9 -2.37 -11.20 9.90
N ASN A 10 -3.07 -12.32 10.02
CA ASN A 10 -4.31 -12.55 9.28
C ASN A 10 -5.42 -11.55 9.64
N LYS A 11 -5.52 -11.18 10.92
CA LYS A 11 -6.45 -10.14 11.36
C LYS A 11 -6.05 -8.77 10.79
N ASN A 12 -4.77 -8.41 10.89
CA ASN A 12 -4.30 -7.08 10.49
C ASN A 12 -4.33 -6.89 8.97
N VAL A 13 -4.05 -7.93 8.18
CA VAL A 13 -4.13 -7.84 6.71
C VAL A 13 -5.57 -7.54 6.25
N GLN A 14 -6.57 -8.14 6.90
CA GLN A 14 -7.97 -7.83 6.62
C GLN A 14 -8.31 -6.38 7.00
N LEU A 15 -7.91 -5.92 8.18
CA LEU A 15 -8.16 -4.55 8.63
C LEU A 15 -7.51 -3.51 7.70
N ASN A 16 -6.28 -3.75 7.26
CA ASN A 16 -5.59 -2.87 6.32
C ASN A 16 -6.24 -2.87 4.94
N PHE A 17 -6.73 -4.03 4.48
CA PHE A 17 -7.49 -4.08 3.23
C PHE A 17 -8.77 -3.25 3.28
N GLU A 18 -9.54 -3.33 4.35
CA GLU A 18 -10.78 -2.57 4.55
C GLU A 18 -10.56 -1.04 4.58
N LYS A 19 -9.40 -0.60 5.05
CA LYS A 19 -9.01 0.82 4.99
C LYS A 19 -8.70 1.30 3.57
N MET A 20 -8.17 0.41 2.73
CA MET A 20 -7.59 0.75 1.42
C MET A 20 -8.50 0.46 0.24
N PHE A 21 -9.56 -0.32 0.43
CA PHE A 21 -10.39 -0.77 -0.68
C PHE A 21 -11.87 -0.86 -0.32
N ILE A 22 -12.70 -0.21 -1.13
CA ILE A 22 -14.16 -0.22 -0.94
C ILE A 22 -14.73 -1.47 -1.61
N ALA A 23 -14.88 -2.54 -0.85
CA ALA A 23 -15.55 -3.76 -1.31
C ALA A 23 -16.22 -4.46 -0.12
N LYS A 24 -17.50 -4.18 0.09
CA LYS A 24 -18.27 -4.76 1.22
C LYS A 24 -18.49 -6.27 1.10
N ASP A 25 -18.45 -6.79 -0.11
CA ASP A 25 -18.64 -8.20 -0.45
C ASP A 25 -17.33 -9.00 -0.50
N LYS A 26 -16.19 -8.34 -0.30
CA LYS A 26 -14.87 -8.95 -0.40
C LYS A 26 -14.09 -8.84 0.89
N LYS A 27 -13.25 -9.81 1.13
CA LYS A 27 -12.26 -9.79 2.21
C LYS A 27 -10.98 -10.51 1.77
N ILE A 28 -9.89 -10.25 2.46
CA ILE A 28 -8.64 -10.97 2.26
C ILE A 28 -8.29 -11.79 3.50
N GLN A 29 -7.57 -12.86 3.30
CA GLN A 29 -7.05 -13.70 4.37
C GLN A 29 -5.69 -14.28 3.99
N LEU A 30 -4.90 -14.67 4.99
CA LEU A 30 -3.71 -15.47 4.80
C LEU A 30 -4.06 -16.95 4.88
N THR A 31 -3.45 -17.76 4.02
CA THR A 31 -3.43 -19.22 4.17
C THR A 31 -2.38 -19.62 5.21
N GLU A 32 -2.38 -20.89 5.63
CA GLU A 32 -1.35 -21.44 6.51
C GLU A 32 0.06 -21.38 5.90
N GLN A 33 0.16 -21.26 4.58
CA GLN A 33 1.40 -21.05 3.82
C GLN A 33 1.79 -19.58 3.67
N TYR A 34 1.08 -18.66 4.35
CA TYR A 34 1.24 -17.20 4.25
C TYR A 34 0.98 -16.64 2.85
N GLU A 35 0.18 -17.31 2.03
CA GLU A 35 -0.32 -16.77 0.78
C GLU A 35 -1.56 -15.91 1.03
N ILE A 36 -1.73 -14.84 0.27
CA ILE A 36 -2.88 -13.97 0.41
C ILE A 36 -3.96 -14.39 -0.57
N GLN A 37 -5.11 -14.73 -0.04
CA GLN A 37 -6.32 -15.01 -0.82
C GLN A 37 -7.32 -13.87 -0.70
N MET A 38 -7.99 -13.54 -1.80
CA MET A 38 -9.19 -12.70 -1.77
C MET A 38 -10.41 -13.62 -1.83
N LEU A 39 -11.38 -13.33 -0.99
CA LEU A 39 -12.63 -14.04 -0.90
C LEU A 39 -13.78 -13.10 -1.23
N TYR A 40 -14.79 -13.59 -1.90
CA TYR A 40 -16.04 -12.87 -2.12
C TYR A 40 -17.23 -13.57 -1.45
N GLN A 41 -18.19 -12.77 -1.01
CA GLN A 41 -19.39 -13.24 -0.34
C GLN A 41 -20.37 -13.87 -1.34
N THR A 42 -20.88 -15.05 -1.02
CA THR A 42 -21.95 -15.73 -1.75
C THR A 42 -23.09 -16.06 -0.79
N GLU A 43 -24.23 -16.49 -1.31
CA GLU A 43 -25.35 -16.99 -0.48
C GLU A 43 -24.97 -18.15 0.43
N ARG A 44 -23.92 -18.90 0.07
CA ARG A 44 -23.42 -20.08 0.81
C ARG A 44 -22.16 -19.80 1.62
N GLY A 45 -21.81 -18.52 1.84
CA GLY A 45 -20.61 -18.10 2.51
C GLY A 45 -19.52 -17.56 1.59
N TYR A 46 -18.29 -17.49 2.06
CA TYR A 46 -17.17 -16.92 1.31
C TYR A 46 -16.52 -17.97 0.40
N ARG A 47 -16.15 -17.54 -0.81
CA ARG A 47 -15.37 -18.33 -1.78
C ARG A 47 -14.18 -17.55 -2.28
N GLU A 48 -13.11 -18.27 -2.67
CA GLU A 48 -11.92 -17.67 -3.25
C GLU A 48 -12.23 -17.02 -4.61
N GLU A 49 -11.81 -15.76 -4.77
CA GLU A 49 -11.82 -15.04 -6.02
C GLU A 49 -10.49 -15.27 -6.77
N LYS A 50 -10.56 -15.98 -7.87
CA LYS A 50 -9.37 -16.32 -8.68
C LYS A 50 -9.08 -15.29 -9.76
N ASN A 51 -10.12 -14.56 -10.21
CA ASN A 51 -10.03 -13.60 -11.31
C ASN A 51 -10.04 -12.16 -10.78
N LEU A 52 -8.97 -11.78 -10.08
CA LEU A 52 -8.82 -10.44 -9.54
C LEU A 52 -8.58 -9.42 -10.66
N SER A 53 -9.27 -8.29 -10.59
CA SER A 53 -8.90 -7.09 -11.34
C SER A 53 -7.52 -6.57 -10.91
N GLU A 54 -6.88 -5.76 -11.75
CA GLU A 54 -5.57 -5.17 -11.40
C GLU A 54 -5.64 -4.30 -10.13
N GLY A 55 -6.74 -3.55 -9.95
CA GLY A 55 -6.96 -2.75 -8.74
C GLY A 55 -7.07 -3.61 -7.49
N GLU A 56 -7.77 -4.73 -7.54
CA GLU A 56 -7.88 -5.68 -6.42
C GLU A 56 -6.54 -6.33 -6.08
N LYS A 57 -5.74 -6.68 -7.09
CA LYS A 57 -4.37 -7.20 -6.88
C LYS A 57 -3.51 -6.17 -6.17
N ILE A 58 -3.56 -4.91 -6.61
CA ILE A 58 -2.80 -3.81 -6.01
C ILE A 58 -3.24 -3.62 -4.55
N ALA A 59 -4.53 -3.45 -4.27
CA ALA A 59 -5.04 -3.24 -2.92
C ALA A 59 -4.70 -4.41 -1.97
N ARG A 60 -4.85 -5.65 -2.43
CA ARG A 60 -4.47 -6.85 -1.70
C ARG A 60 -2.98 -6.87 -1.35
N ASN A 61 -2.12 -6.58 -2.33
CA ASN A 61 -0.68 -6.59 -2.12
C ASN A 61 -0.23 -5.45 -1.20
N PHE A 62 -0.84 -4.26 -1.34
CA PHE A 62 -0.59 -3.14 -0.44
C PHE A 62 -0.96 -3.47 1.00
N ALA A 63 -2.16 -4.01 1.23
CA ALA A 63 -2.60 -4.40 2.56
C ALA A 63 -1.63 -5.38 3.22
N PHE A 64 -1.06 -6.30 2.47
CA PHE A 64 -0.06 -7.23 2.97
C PHE A 64 1.27 -6.54 3.32
N ILE A 65 1.80 -5.71 2.41
CA ILE A 65 3.05 -4.99 2.63
C ILE A 65 2.94 -4.12 3.90
N VAL A 66 1.87 -3.34 4.01
CA VAL A 66 1.61 -2.49 5.18
C VAL A 66 1.54 -3.34 6.46
N THR A 67 0.81 -4.45 6.43
CA THR A 67 0.70 -5.34 7.59
C THR A 67 2.05 -5.90 8.03
N VAL A 68 2.89 -6.31 7.09
CA VAL A 68 4.23 -6.84 7.41
C VAL A 68 5.12 -5.74 7.99
N MET A 69 5.05 -4.52 7.45
CA MET A 69 5.81 -3.37 7.96
C MET A 69 5.39 -3.00 9.39
N GLU A 70 4.09 -2.86 9.65
CA GLU A 70 3.55 -2.58 10.97
C GLU A 70 3.94 -3.67 11.98
N TYR A 71 3.80 -4.93 11.59
CA TYR A 71 4.19 -6.06 12.44
C TYR A 71 5.69 -6.06 12.76
N SER A 72 6.52 -5.77 11.76
CA SER A 72 7.98 -5.69 11.94
C SER A 72 8.37 -4.59 12.93
N ARG A 73 7.76 -3.39 12.79
CA ARG A 73 7.97 -2.26 13.72
C ARG A 73 7.55 -2.63 15.14
N GLN A 74 6.36 -3.21 15.30
CA GLN A 74 5.86 -3.65 16.61
C GLN A 74 6.82 -4.65 17.25
N LYS A 75 7.28 -5.66 16.53
CA LYS A 75 8.20 -6.66 17.05
C LYS A 75 9.58 -6.09 17.42
N LYS A 76 10.05 -5.09 16.70
CA LYS A 76 11.28 -4.39 17.02
C LYS A 76 11.12 -3.55 18.29
N ALA A 77 10.02 -2.81 18.41
CA ALA A 77 9.68 -2.04 19.61
C ALA A 77 9.57 -2.95 20.86
N GLU A 78 8.85 -4.06 20.74
CA GLU A 78 8.74 -5.06 21.83
C GLU A 78 10.13 -5.58 22.26
N LYS A 79 11.02 -5.84 21.30
CA LYS A 79 12.37 -6.34 21.57
C LYS A 79 13.25 -5.30 22.26
N LEU A 80 13.07 -4.02 21.96
CA LEU A 80 13.82 -2.92 22.55
C LEU A 80 13.20 -2.39 23.84
N GLY A 81 11.99 -2.86 24.19
CA GLY A 81 11.28 -2.42 25.41
C GLY A 81 10.76 -0.99 25.34
N VAL A 82 10.48 -0.49 24.10
CA VAL A 82 9.92 0.85 23.86
C VAL A 82 8.50 0.73 23.32
N SER A 83 7.67 1.74 23.58
CA SER A 83 6.28 1.75 23.11
C SER A 83 6.17 1.99 21.62
N GLU A 84 7.04 2.85 21.08
CA GLU A 84 7.12 3.20 19.66
C GLU A 84 8.58 3.37 19.23
N LEU A 85 8.83 3.14 17.95
CA LEU A 85 10.13 3.38 17.31
C LEU A 85 9.98 4.64 16.44
N GLU A 86 10.43 5.76 16.95
CA GLU A 86 10.58 6.98 16.15
C GLU A 86 11.78 6.84 15.21
N GLY A 87 11.63 7.29 13.96
CA GLY A 87 12.72 7.35 12.98
C GLY A 87 13.23 6.01 12.44
N ASP A 88 12.55 4.89 12.72
CA ASP A 88 12.99 3.55 12.31
C ASP A 88 12.05 2.92 11.28
N THR A 89 11.55 3.74 10.37
CA THR A 89 10.76 3.27 9.25
C THR A 89 11.61 3.08 8.01
N LEU A 90 11.41 1.95 7.32
CA LEU A 90 12.03 1.72 6.03
C LEU A 90 11.38 2.65 4.98
N PRO A 91 12.17 3.28 4.10
CA PRO A 91 11.61 4.04 2.99
C PRO A 91 10.81 3.13 2.07
N ILE A 92 9.66 3.62 1.61
CA ILE A 92 8.83 2.93 0.61
C ILE A 92 9.09 3.56 -0.75
N VAL A 93 9.39 2.73 -1.74
CA VAL A 93 9.52 3.14 -3.14
C VAL A 93 8.44 2.45 -3.95
N LEU A 94 7.60 3.22 -4.63
CA LEU A 94 6.47 2.74 -5.41
C LEU A 94 6.55 3.26 -6.84
N ASP A 95 6.46 2.34 -7.80
CA ASP A 95 6.44 2.65 -9.23
C ASP A 95 5.05 2.39 -9.81
N GLY A 96 4.39 3.43 -10.30
CA GLY A 96 3.06 3.39 -10.89
C GLY A 96 1.95 2.83 -9.99
N PRO A 97 1.94 3.09 -8.67
CA PRO A 97 1.08 2.35 -7.73
C PRO A 97 -0.41 2.57 -7.96
N PHE A 98 -0.79 3.66 -8.62
CA PHE A 98 -2.19 4.07 -8.78
C PHE A 98 -2.75 3.91 -10.18
N SER A 99 -1.93 3.55 -11.18
CA SER A 99 -2.28 3.57 -12.61
C SER A 99 -3.46 2.66 -13.00
N LYS A 100 -3.82 1.71 -12.17
CA LYS A 100 -4.91 0.74 -12.40
C LYS A 100 -6.03 0.82 -11.36
N LEU A 101 -6.05 1.87 -10.55
CA LEU A 101 -7.03 2.10 -9.50
C LEU A 101 -8.06 3.14 -9.92
N GLY A 102 -9.28 3.02 -9.43
CA GLY A 102 -10.27 4.10 -9.48
C GLY A 102 -9.95 5.19 -8.45
N ASP A 103 -10.43 6.40 -8.70
CA ASP A 103 -10.12 7.62 -7.95
C ASP A 103 -10.32 7.48 -6.43
N GLU A 104 -11.39 6.82 -6.00
CA GLU A 104 -11.67 6.60 -4.57
C GLU A 104 -10.66 5.67 -3.91
N ASN A 105 -10.26 4.60 -4.61
CA ASN A 105 -9.26 3.67 -4.10
C ASN A 105 -7.85 4.29 -4.09
N ILE A 106 -7.54 5.18 -5.05
CA ILE A 106 -6.29 5.97 -5.02
C ILE A 106 -6.23 6.77 -3.72
N LYS A 107 -7.28 7.49 -3.38
CA LYS A 107 -7.35 8.32 -2.17
C LYS A 107 -7.17 7.50 -0.90
N LEU A 108 -7.82 6.33 -0.81
CA LEU A 108 -7.73 5.45 0.35
C LEU A 108 -6.33 4.87 0.52
N ILE A 109 -5.74 4.33 -0.53
CA ILE A 109 -4.39 3.74 -0.48
C ILE A 109 -3.34 4.82 -0.22
N ALA A 110 -3.43 5.96 -0.91
CA ALA A 110 -2.51 7.08 -0.71
C ALA A 110 -2.56 7.60 0.73
N GLY A 111 -3.76 7.71 1.32
CA GLY A 111 -3.95 8.19 2.69
C GLY A 111 -3.28 7.35 3.77
N VAL A 112 -3.00 6.08 3.50
CA VAL A 112 -2.29 5.20 4.47
C VAL A 112 -0.77 5.38 4.41
N LEU A 113 -0.21 5.84 3.29
CA LEU A 113 1.24 5.92 3.10
C LEU A 113 1.98 6.75 4.17
N PRO A 114 1.50 7.94 4.57
CA PRO A 114 2.15 8.73 5.62
C PRO A 114 2.16 8.06 7.00
N GLU A 115 1.20 7.15 7.27
CA GLU A 115 1.12 6.42 8.54
C GLU A 115 2.12 5.26 8.60
N VAL A 116 2.49 4.71 7.44
CA VAL A 116 3.31 3.50 7.34
C VAL A 116 4.79 3.81 7.27
N SER A 117 5.18 4.93 6.65
CA SER A 117 6.59 5.29 6.47
C SER A 117 6.82 6.79 6.52
N GLU A 118 7.92 7.19 7.14
CA GLU A 118 8.36 8.59 7.19
C GLU A 118 8.91 9.08 5.84
N GLN A 119 9.33 8.16 4.97
CA GLN A 119 9.81 8.49 3.64
C GLN A 119 9.14 7.60 2.58
N VAL A 120 8.38 8.24 1.69
CA VAL A 120 7.73 7.58 0.56
C VAL A 120 8.21 8.23 -0.73
N ILE A 121 8.70 7.43 -1.67
CA ILE A 121 9.11 7.85 -3.01
C ILE A 121 8.12 7.27 -4.00
N LEU A 122 7.39 8.15 -4.70
CA LEU A 122 6.37 7.77 -5.68
C LEU A 122 6.85 8.11 -7.09
N PHE A 123 6.92 7.11 -7.96
CA PHE A 123 7.02 7.31 -9.41
C PHE A 123 5.62 7.15 -9.99
N MET A 124 5.07 8.21 -10.58
CA MET A 124 3.69 8.18 -11.05
C MET A 124 3.43 9.20 -12.16
N LEU A 125 2.33 9.04 -12.85
CA LEU A 125 1.88 10.02 -13.84
C LEU A 125 1.17 11.18 -13.14
N LYS A 126 1.38 12.40 -13.64
CA LYS A 126 0.74 13.61 -13.10
C LYS A 126 -0.79 13.51 -13.03
N LYS A 127 -1.42 12.80 -13.96
CA LYS A 127 -2.88 12.60 -13.97
C LYS A 127 -3.41 11.85 -12.73
N ASP A 128 -2.60 10.97 -12.14
CA ASP A 128 -3.01 10.16 -10.99
C ASP A 128 -2.80 10.90 -9.66
N TRP A 129 -1.93 11.91 -9.65
CA TRP A 129 -1.60 12.72 -8.46
C TRP A 129 -2.82 13.41 -7.85
N LYS A 130 -3.65 14.04 -8.68
CA LYS A 130 -4.82 14.83 -8.24
C LYS A 130 -5.80 14.08 -7.35
N TYR A 131 -5.78 12.76 -7.36
CA TYR A 131 -6.69 11.92 -6.57
C TYR A 131 -6.08 11.44 -5.26
N THR A 132 -4.78 11.66 -5.03
CA THR A 132 -4.08 11.13 -3.86
C THR A 132 -4.42 11.87 -2.56
N GLY A 133 -4.65 13.19 -2.64
CA GLY A 133 -4.83 14.05 -1.47
C GLY A 133 -3.57 14.20 -0.61
N LEU A 134 -2.38 13.95 -1.18
CA LEU A 134 -1.10 13.97 -0.47
C LEU A 134 -0.35 15.31 -0.53
N ASP A 135 -0.96 16.38 -1.04
CA ASP A 135 -0.28 17.66 -1.29
C ASP A 135 0.43 18.23 -0.06
N SER A 136 -0.15 18.07 1.12
CA SER A 136 0.44 18.53 2.39
C SER A 136 1.61 17.69 2.90
N TYR A 137 1.84 16.53 2.32
CA TYR A 137 2.92 15.60 2.71
C TYR A 137 4.13 15.65 1.78
N VAL A 138 4.06 16.47 0.71
CA VAL A 138 5.15 16.53 -0.28
C VAL A 138 6.33 17.31 0.23
N GLY A 139 7.46 16.66 0.40
CA GLY A 139 8.75 17.30 0.70
C GLY A 139 9.46 17.83 -0.55
N ALA A 140 9.36 17.10 -1.66
CA ALA A 140 9.93 17.50 -2.95
C ALA A 140 9.24 16.77 -4.10
N ALA A 141 9.11 17.43 -5.24
CA ALA A 141 8.60 16.86 -6.47
C ALA A 141 9.59 17.07 -7.64
N TYR A 142 9.71 16.05 -8.48
CA TYR A 142 10.59 16.07 -9.63
C TYR A 142 9.85 15.59 -10.88
N CYS A 143 10.14 16.23 -12.01
CA CYS A 143 9.65 15.78 -13.31
C CYS A 143 10.79 15.07 -14.05
N ILE A 144 10.50 13.90 -14.61
CA ILE A 144 11.40 13.17 -15.48
C ILE A 144 10.91 13.41 -16.91
N ASP A 145 11.69 14.18 -17.67
CA ASP A 145 11.38 14.53 -19.05
C ASP A 145 12.32 13.76 -20.00
N LYS A 146 11.73 13.08 -20.98
CA LYS A 146 12.46 12.43 -22.07
C LYS A 146 11.78 12.73 -23.40
N LYS A 147 12.48 13.40 -24.29
CA LYS A 147 12.02 13.56 -25.68
C LYS A 147 12.31 12.27 -26.48
N ALA A 148 11.44 11.97 -27.43
CA ALA A 148 11.55 10.74 -28.24
C ALA A 148 12.89 10.63 -29.00
N GLU A 149 13.48 11.76 -29.35
CA GLU A 149 14.72 11.89 -30.16
C GLU A 149 15.98 11.93 -29.28
N GLU A 150 15.85 12.05 -27.98
CA GLU A 150 16.98 12.16 -27.05
C GLU A 150 17.34 10.80 -26.45
N ALA A 151 18.66 10.50 -26.38
CA ALA A 151 19.16 9.29 -25.75
C ALA A 151 19.06 9.35 -24.21
N PHE A 152 18.92 10.54 -23.64
CA PHE A 152 18.95 10.78 -22.20
C PHE A 152 17.62 11.36 -21.70
N ALA A 153 17.25 11.01 -20.46
CA ALA A 153 16.21 11.70 -19.71
C ALA A 153 16.81 12.80 -18.85
N SER A 154 16.09 13.88 -18.65
CA SER A 154 16.44 14.94 -17.70
C SER A 154 15.52 14.89 -16.49
N ILE A 155 16.07 15.24 -15.32
CA ILE A 155 15.31 15.38 -14.08
C ILE A 155 15.36 16.84 -13.65
N ARG A 156 14.20 17.45 -13.43
CA ARG A 156 14.10 18.80 -12.90
C ARG A 156 13.19 18.84 -11.67
N LYS A 157 13.59 19.63 -10.67
CA LYS A 157 12.74 19.91 -9.52
C LYS A 157 11.52 20.74 -9.96
N MET A 158 10.36 20.38 -9.47
CA MET A 158 9.13 21.14 -9.67
C MET A 158 8.95 22.14 -8.55
N GLU A 159 8.47 23.35 -8.88
CA GLU A 159 8.11 24.37 -7.88
C GLU A 159 6.66 24.17 -7.41
N GLU A 160 5.79 23.62 -8.28
CA GLU A 160 4.39 23.29 -7.99
C GLU A 160 4.04 21.94 -8.64
N LEU A 161 3.13 21.17 -8.01
CA LEU A 161 2.63 19.86 -8.47
C LEU A 161 1.47 19.95 -9.45
#